data_ebeaaa0bda05f78e8f85b15da27bb7b4
#
_entry.id   ebeaaa0bda05f78e8f85b15da27bb7b4
#
_cell.length_a   1.000
_cell.length_b   1.000
_cell.length_c   1.000
_cell.angle_alpha   90.00
_cell.angle_beta   90.00
_cell.angle_gamma   90.00
#
_symmetry.space_group_name_H-M   'P 1'
#
loop_
_entity.id
_entity.type
_entity.pdbx_description
1 polymer ?
#
loop_
_entity_poly.entity_id
_entity_poly.type
_entity_poly.pdbx_seq_one_letter_code
_entity_poly.pdbx_strand_id
1 'polypeptide(L)'
;MPLPRKERYTFADLLTRDESEHMELIEGIPVMMALPSRIHQEISGEIYLQIANYLEGKKCKVYSAPFAVRLFEKADNRPDQVDTMVEPDISIICDPDKLDKYGCKGAPDLIIEILSPSTQRHDRLTKYNLYQRAGVCEYWIVNPEDHTVQVSVLENGRYQVIEVYSAQDIAKVNVLDGCFIELSKVFA
;
A
#
# COMPACT_ATOMS: atom_id res chain seq x y z
N MET A 1 -3.89 24.76 -1.77
CA MET A 1 -3.03 25.66 -2.58
C MET A 1 -2.25 24.79 -3.56
N PRO A 2 -2.29 25.03 -4.89
CA PRO A 2 -1.56 24.20 -5.86
C PRO A 2 -0.06 24.25 -5.58
N LEU A 3 0.64 23.14 -5.83
CA LEU A 3 2.09 23.09 -5.67
C LEU A 3 2.76 24.14 -6.59
N PRO A 4 3.79 24.86 -6.13
CA PRO A 4 4.60 25.70 -7.00
C PRO A 4 5.23 24.83 -8.09
N ARG A 5 5.32 25.33 -9.33
CA ARG A 5 5.96 24.60 -10.43
C ARG A 5 7.43 24.35 -10.11
N LYS A 6 7.78 23.08 -9.88
CA LYS A 6 9.15 22.59 -9.70
C LYS A 6 9.38 21.42 -10.65
N GLU A 7 10.62 21.11 -10.97
CA GLU A 7 10.98 19.92 -11.73
C GLU A 7 10.76 18.65 -10.91
N ARG A 8 11.01 18.70 -9.59
CA ARG A 8 10.79 17.60 -8.64
C ARG A 8 10.29 18.14 -7.31
N TYR A 9 9.46 17.35 -6.66
CA TYR A 9 8.88 17.64 -5.35
C TYR A 9 9.42 16.68 -4.30
N THR A 10 9.28 17.06 -3.04
CA THR A 10 9.65 16.27 -1.88
C THR A 10 8.48 16.14 -0.92
N PHE A 11 8.58 15.27 0.07
CA PHE A 11 7.56 15.12 1.10
C PHE A 11 7.34 16.42 1.89
N ALA A 12 8.39 17.25 2.06
CA ALA A 12 8.24 18.56 2.68
C ALA A 12 7.28 19.48 1.89
N ASP A 13 7.27 19.38 0.56
CA ASP A 13 6.33 20.14 -0.28
C ASP A 13 4.89 19.66 -0.05
N LEU A 14 4.68 18.35 0.15
CA LEU A 14 3.36 17.79 0.43
C LEU A 14 2.83 18.24 1.80
N LEU A 15 3.68 18.34 2.82
CA LEU A 15 3.29 18.79 4.17
C LEU A 15 2.79 20.25 4.21
N THR A 16 3.03 21.04 3.19
CA THR A 16 2.58 22.45 3.09
C THR A 16 1.27 22.62 2.34
N ARG A 17 0.66 21.51 1.88
CA ARG A 17 -0.54 21.51 1.04
C ARG A 17 -1.83 21.47 1.84
N ASP A 18 -2.92 21.71 1.12
CA ASP A 18 -4.27 21.47 1.61
C ASP A 18 -4.49 19.95 1.71
N GLU A 19 -4.91 19.47 2.87
CA GLU A 19 -5.18 18.05 3.16
C GLU A 19 -6.30 17.45 2.29
N SER A 20 -7.05 18.29 1.57
CA SER A 20 -8.14 17.84 0.69
C SER A 20 -7.67 17.22 -0.65
N GLU A 21 -6.40 17.38 -1.01
CA GLU A 21 -5.84 16.83 -2.25
C GLU A 21 -5.02 15.56 -1.97
N HIS A 22 -5.60 14.39 -2.25
CA HIS A 22 -4.88 13.11 -2.17
C HIS A 22 -3.96 12.94 -3.37
N MET A 23 -2.68 12.74 -3.08
CA MET A 23 -1.69 12.45 -4.12
C MET A 23 -0.51 11.67 -3.56
N GLU A 24 0.03 10.86 -4.43
CA GLU A 24 1.29 10.18 -4.22
C GLU A 24 2.45 10.99 -4.80
N LEU A 25 3.64 10.72 -4.33
CA LEU A 25 4.88 11.27 -4.86
C LEU A 25 5.79 10.13 -5.26
N ILE A 26 6.08 9.99 -6.54
CA ILE A 26 6.93 8.92 -7.05
C ILE A 26 8.16 9.52 -7.72
N GLU A 27 9.31 9.32 -7.10
CA GLU A 27 10.60 9.87 -7.57
C GLU A 27 10.51 11.39 -7.86
N GLY A 28 9.84 12.12 -6.98
CA GLY A 28 9.64 13.56 -7.08
C GLY A 28 8.54 14.00 -8.04
N ILE A 29 7.80 13.07 -8.64
CA ILE A 29 6.68 13.37 -9.55
C ILE A 29 5.36 13.16 -8.81
N PRO A 30 4.50 14.20 -8.68
CA PRO A 30 3.21 14.07 -8.04
C PRO A 30 2.22 13.33 -8.95
N VAL A 31 1.53 12.37 -8.39
CA VAL A 31 0.48 11.57 -9.03
C VAL A 31 -0.83 11.78 -8.28
N MET A 32 -1.81 12.36 -8.95
CA MET A 32 -3.14 12.57 -8.35
C MET A 32 -3.87 11.24 -8.18
N MET A 33 -4.46 11.04 -7.02
CA MET A 33 -5.30 9.88 -6.75
C MET A 33 -6.75 10.13 -7.14
N ALA A 34 -7.40 9.14 -7.73
CA ALA A 34 -8.83 9.18 -8.00
C ALA A 34 -9.62 8.83 -6.74
N LEU A 35 -10.86 9.33 -6.64
CA LEU A 35 -11.76 8.91 -5.58
C LEU A 35 -12.10 7.42 -5.75
N PRO A 36 -12.04 6.63 -4.67
CA PRO A 36 -12.38 5.22 -4.72
C PRO A 36 -13.87 5.00 -4.97
N SER A 37 -14.19 3.93 -5.70
CA SER A 37 -15.59 3.50 -5.91
C SER A 37 -16.16 2.85 -4.63
N ARG A 38 -17.49 2.68 -4.58
CA ARG A 38 -18.15 1.94 -3.50
C ARG A 38 -17.61 0.52 -3.36
N ILE A 39 -17.46 -0.20 -4.48
CA ILE A 39 -16.96 -1.58 -4.49
C ILE A 39 -15.52 -1.63 -3.96
N HIS A 40 -14.67 -0.69 -4.37
CA HIS A 40 -13.31 -0.57 -3.85
C HIS A 40 -13.30 -0.41 -2.32
N GLN A 41 -14.17 0.44 -1.78
CA GLN A 41 -14.28 0.67 -0.34
C GLN A 41 -14.80 -0.55 0.43
N GLU A 42 -15.77 -1.28 -0.14
CA GLU A 42 -16.31 -2.50 0.46
C GLU A 42 -15.22 -3.59 0.55
N ILE A 43 -14.48 -3.82 -0.53
CA ILE A 43 -13.37 -4.77 -0.58
C ILE A 43 -12.26 -4.37 0.40
N SER A 44 -11.85 -3.10 0.40
CA SER A 44 -10.83 -2.59 1.31
C SER A 44 -11.25 -2.75 2.77
N GLY A 45 -12.50 -2.38 3.09
CA GLY A 45 -13.05 -2.49 4.43
C GLY A 45 -13.08 -3.93 4.95
N GLU A 46 -13.47 -4.88 4.12
CA GLU A 46 -13.56 -6.29 4.52
C GLU A 46 -12.16 -6.91 4.71
N ILE A 47 -11.22 -6.66 3.81
CA ILE A 47 -9.84 -7.13 3.97
C ILE A 47 -9.23 -6.52 5.24
N TYR A 48 -9.38 -5.21 5.44
CA TYR A 48 -8.89 -4.52 6.62
C TYR A 48 -9.47 -5.11 7.90
N LEU A 49 -10.79 -5.35 7.94
CA LEU A 49 -11.48 -5.90 9.11
C LEU A 49 -10.95 -7.28 9.50
N GLN A 50 -10.76 -8.17 8.53
CA GLN A 50 -10.24 -9.52 8.80
C GLN A 50 -8.80 -9.46 9.34
N ILE A 51 -7.94 -8.62 8.74
CA ILE A 51 -6.56 -8.43 9.20
C ILE A 51 -6.53 -7.78 10.58
N ALA A 52 -7.32 -6.74 10.82
CA ALA A 52 -7.37 -6.03 12.09
C ALA A 52 -7.81 -6.95 13.25
N ASN A 53 -8.83 -7.77 13.02
CA ASN A 53 -9.28 -8.78 13.98
C ASN A 53 -8.18 -9.81 14.30
N TYR A 54 -7.46 -10.26 13.27
CA TYR A 54 -6.33 -11.16 13.45
C TYR A 54 -5.20 -10.52 14.26
N LEU A 55 -4.92 -9.24 14.05
CA LEU A 55 -3.83 -8.51 14.69
C LEU A 55 -4.15 -7.99 16.08
N GLU A 56 -5.38 -8.19 16.58
CA GLU A 56 -5.75 -7.78 17.95
C GLU A 56 -4.80 -8.41 18.98
N GLY A 57 -4.21 -7.57 19.83
CA GLY A 57 -3.22 -7.96 20.83
C GLY A 57 -1.83 -8.36 20.29
N LYS A 58 -1.58 -8.24 18.98
CA LYS A 58 -0.29 -8.56 18.35
C LYS A 58 0.57 -7.32 18.08
N LYS A 59 1.85 -7.56 17.76
CA LYS A 59 2.84 -6.50 17.54
C LYS A 59 2.60 -5.72 16.24
N CYS A 60 2.26 -6.43 15.14
CA CYS A 60 2.04 -5.81 13.85
C CYS A 60 0.78 -4.94 13.86
N LYS A 61 0.76 -3.91 13.03
CA LYS A 61 -0.37 -3.00 12.86
C LYS A 61 -0.79 -2.94 11.40
N VAL A 62 -2.09 -2.79 11.17
CA VAL A 62 -2.68 -2.58 9.84
C VAL A 62 -3.20 -1.16 9.74
N TYR A 63 -2.99 -0.53 8.59
CA TYR A 63 -3.45 0.82 8.26
C TYR A 63 -4.14 0.80 6.92
N SER A 64 -5.25 1.51 6.80
CA SER A 64 -5.94 1.78 5.53
C SER A 64 -5.60 3.16 5.01
N ALA A 65 -5.75 3.39 3.70
CA ALA A 65 -5.65 4.72 3.11
C ALA A 65 -6.67 5.71 3.73
N PRO A 66 -6.32 7.03 3.86
CA PRO A 66 -5.03 7.59 3.51
C PRO A 66 -3.99 7.33 4.63
N PHE A 67 -2.87 6.73 4.28
CA PHE A 67 -1.78 6.47 5.21
C PHE A 67 -0.44 6.59 4.45
N ALA A 68 0.35 7.59 4.79
CA ALA A 68 1.59 7.89 4.06
C ALA A 68 2.68 6.84 4.32
N VAL A 69 3.21 6.27 3.25
CA VAL A 69 4.35 5.34 3.25
C VAL A 69 5.50 5.97 2.46
N ARG A 70 6.57 6.33 3.15
CA ARG A 70 7.76 6.95 2.59
C ARG A 70 8.82 5.88 2.30
N LEU A 71 8.70 5.25 1.14
CA LEU A 71 9.31 3.95 0.81
C LEU A 71 10.83 3.86 1.00
N PHE A 72 11.57 4.91 0.65
CA PHE A 72 13.04 4.90 0.68
C PHE A 72 13.61 5.76 1.81
N GLU A 73 12.76 6.25 2.71
CA GLU A 73 13.22 7.08 3.83
C GLU A 73 14.07 6.27 4.80
N LYS A 74 15.23 6.81 5.12
CA LYS A 74 16.15 6.31 6.16
C LYS A 74 15.94 7.08 7.46
N ALA A 75 16.43 6.52 8.56
CA ALA A 75 16.25 7.08 9.90
C ALA A 75 16.62 8.57 10.03
N ASP A 76 17.66 8.99 9.31
CA ASP A 76 18.22 10.34 9.40
C ASP A 76 17.72 11.29 8.29
N ASN A 77 16.80 10.82 7.42
CA ASN A 77 16.28 11.68 6.36
C ASN A 77 15.35 12.76 6.92
N ARG A 78 15.49 13.96 6.37
CA ARG A 78 14.53 15.04 6.58
C ARG A 78 13.45 14.97 5.50
N PRO A 79 12.25 15.55 5.74
CA PRO A 79 11.17 15.56 4.75
C PRO A 79 11.56 16.11 3.36
N ASP A 80 12.52 17.05 3.31
CA ASP A 80 13.04 17.62 2.07
C ASP A 80 13.98 16.70 1.28
N GLN A 81 14.33 15.55 1.83
CA GLN A 81 15.14 14.50 1.20
C GLN A 81 14.33 13.28 0.75
N VAL A 82 13.02 13.27 1.02
CA VAL A 82 12.11 12.19 0.67
C VAL A 82 11.35 12.58 -0.60
N ASP A 83 11.60 11.86 -1.69
CA ASP A 83 11.00 12.10 -3.00
C ASP A 83 10.00 11.03 -3.43
N THR A 84 9.74 10.04 -2.56
CA THR A 84 8.81 8.95 -2.86
C THR A 84 7.94 8.66 -1.65
N MET A 85 6.66 8.98 -1.76
CA MET A 85 5.61 8.72 -0.79
C MET A 85 4.37 8.21 -1.50
N VAL A 86 3.83 7.10 -1.03
CA VAL A 86 2.62 6.48 -1.56
C VAL A 86 1.57 6.34 -0.45
N GLU A 87 0.31 6.19 -0.85
CA GLU A 87 -0.82 5.92 0.05
C GLU A 87 -1.51 4.61 -0.37
N PRO A 88 -0.91 3.45 -0.05
CA PRO A 88 -1.50 2.15 -0.40
C PRO A 88 -2.87 1.96 0.25
N ASP A 89 -3.76 1.22 -0.40
CA ASP A 89 -5.09 0.94 0.13
C ASP A 89 -5.02 0.28 1.51
N ILE A 90 -4.11 -0.69 1.69
CA ILE A 90 -3.83 -1.32 3.00
C ILE A 90 -2.33 -1.55 3.15
N SER A 91 -1.80 -1.26 4.35
CA SER A 91 -0.41 -1.51 4.72
C SER A 91 -0.31 -2.22 6.05
N ILE A 92 0.59 -3.22 6.17
CA ILE A 92 0.92 -3.87 7.45
C ILE A 92 2.35 -3.55 7.82
N ILE A 93 2.55 -3.11 9.06
CA ILE A 93 3.85 -2.75 9.62
C ILE A 93 4.07 -3.53 10.92
N CYS A 94 5.13 -4.34 10.97
CA CYS A 94 5.50 -5.15 12.13
C CYS A 94 6.64 -4.54 12.96
N ASP A 95 7.38 -3.59 12.39
CA ASP A 95 8.42 -2.85 13.07
C ASP A 95 7.90 -1.47 13.54
N PRO A 96 7.66 -1.27 14.86
CA PRO A 96 7.13 -0.01 15.37
C PRO A 96 8.09 1.18 15.18
N ASP A 97 9.39 0.94 14.99
CA ASP A 97 10.38 2.01 14.77
C ASP A 97 10.24 2.66 13.39
N LYS A 98 9.51 1.99 12.48
CA LYS A 98 9.12 2.57 11.18
C LYS A 98 7.94 3.56 11.28
N LEU A 99 7.26 3.62 12.42
CA LEU A 99 6.07 4.47 12.58
C LEU A 99 6.42 5.80 13.22
N ASP A 100 5.92 6.88 12.64
CA ASP A 100 5.98 8.22 13.24
C ASP A 100 4.65 8.96 13.05
N LYS A 101 4.60 10.25 13.44
CA LYS A 101 3.39 11.06 13.32
C LYS A 101 2.87 11.26 11.88
N TYR A 102 3.66 10.97 10.88
CA TYR A 102 3.31 11.14 9.47
C TYR A 102 2.94 9.83 8.77
N GLY A 103 3.19 8.67 9.38
CA GLY A 103 2.94 7.37 8.79
C GLY A 103 4.14 6.42 8.89
N CYS A 104 4.43 5.68 7.81
CA CYS A 104 5.51 4.70 7.77
C CYS A 104 6.78 5.25 7.11
N LYS A 105 7.93 5.01 7.73
CA LYS A 105 9.28 5.25 7.17
C LYS A 105 9.84 3.95 6.61
N GLY A 106 10.21 3.96 5.34
CA GLY A 106 10.69 2.76 4.66
C GLY A 106 9.56 1.83 4.23
N ALA A 107 9.92 0.62 3.82
CA ALA A 107 8.99 -0.36 3.28
C ALA A 107 8.15 -1.02 4.38
N PRO A 108 6.81 -1.10 4.24
CA PRO A 108 5.94 -1.97 5.03
C PRO A 108 6.29 -3.46 4.83
N ASP A 109 5.78 -4.31 5.71
CA ASP A 109 5.89 -5.77 5.56
C ASP A 109 4.96 -6.29 4.46
N LEU A 110 3.73 -5.75 4.37
CA LEU A 110 2.75 -6.04 3.31
C LEU A 110 2.13 -4.74 2.81
N ILE A 111 1.93 -4.68 1.50
CA ILE A 111 1.06 -3.71 0.82
C ILE A 111 -0.01 -4.44 0.03
N ILE A 112 -1.25 -3.96 0.09
CA ILE A 112 -2.37 -4.41 -0.73
C ILE A 112 -2.90 -3.22 -1.52
N GLU A 113 -3.02 -3.40 -2.84
CA GLU A 113 -3.63 -2.43 -3.76
C GLU A 113 -4.85 -3.07 -4.42
N ILE A 114 -5.96 -2.33 -4.42
CA ILE A 114 -7.22 -2.74 -5.03
C ILE A 114 -7.35 -2.00 -6.35
N LEU A 115 -7.36 -2.73 -7.45
CA LEU A 115 -7.37 -2.14 -8.78
C LEU A 115 -8.66 -1.35 -9.04
N SER A 116 -8.47 -0.22 -9.72
CA SER A 116 -9.56 0.51 -10.37
C SER A 116 -9.27 0.60 -11.87
N PRO A 117 -10.27 0.83 -12.74
CA PRO A 117 -10.03 0.97 -14.18
C PRO A 117 -8.98 2.03 -14.54
N SER A 118 -8.83 3.07 -13.72
CA SER A 118 -7.87 4.17 -13.93
C SER A 118 -6.46 3.85 -13.43
N THR A 119 -6.30 2.94 -12.46
CA THR A 119 -5.01 2.67 -11.80
C THR A 119 -4.35 1.35 -12.21
N GLN A 120 -5.08 0.44 -12.86
CA GLN A 120 -4.62 -0.92 -13.18
C GLN A 120 -3.19 -0.99 -13.75
N ARG A 121 -2.88 -0.15 -14.76
CA ARG A 121 -1.54 -0.15 -15.37
C ARG A 121 -0.48 0.36 -14.41
N HIS A 122 -0.82 1.37 -13.63
CA HIS A 122 0.06 1.98 -12.64
C HIS A 122 0.41 0.98 -11.53
N ASP A 123 -0.60 0.33 -10.95
CA ASP A 123 -0.43 -0.62 -9.86
C ASP A 123 0.30 -1.89 -10.30
N ARG A 124 -0.03 -2.41 -11.50
CA ARG A 124 0.60 -3.63 -12.03
C ARG A 124 2.03 -3.46 -12.52
N LEU A 125 2.45 -2.26 -12.93
CA LEU A 125 3.78 -2.03 -13.50
C LEU A 125 4.62 -1.09 -12.65
N THR A 126 4.12 0.12 -12.40
CA THR A 126 4.91 1.16 -11.71
C THR A 126 5.05 0.83 -10.23
N LYS A 127 3.94 0.60 -9.52
CA LYS A 127 3.97 0.27 -8.08
C LYS A 127 4.59 -1.09 -7.81
N TYR A 128 4.33 -2.10 -8.66
CA TYR A 128 4.97 -3.41 -8.54
C TYR A 128 6.51 -3.30 -8.50
N ASN A 129 7.09 -2.59 -9.47
CA ASN A 129 8.54 -2.37 -9.50
C ASN A 129 9.03 -1.47 -8.36
N LEU A 130 8.24 -0.46 -8.00
CA LEU A 130 8.56 0.47 -6.92
C LEU A 130 8.65 -0.27 -5.57
N TYR A 131 7.62 -1.06 -5.24
CA TYR A 131 7.55 -1.84 -4.00
C TYR A 131 8.63 -2.93 -3.93
N GLN A 132 8.90 -3.59 -5.06
CA GLN A 132 10.00 -4.55 -5.17
C GLN A 132 11.35 -3.89 -4.83
N ARG A 133 11.66 -2.73 -5.43
CA ARG A 133 12.90 -1.98 -5.17
C ARG A 133 12.99 -1.47 -3.73
N ALA A 134 11.87 -1.08 -3.17
CA ALA A 134 11.79 -0.60 -1.79
C ALA A 134 11.98 -1.72 -0.76
N GLY A 135 11.76 -2.98 -1.14
CA GLY A 135 11.91 -4.13 -0.25
C GLY A 135 10.64 -4.46 0.55
N VAL A 136 9.45 -4.13 0.02
CA VAL A 136 8.17 -4.59 0.58
C VAL A 136 8.14 -6.12 0.48
N CYS A 137 7.98 -6.81 1.61
CA CYS A 137 8.15 -8.27 1.67
C CYS A 137 7.04 -9.02 0.93
N GLU A 138 5.80 -8.53 1.00
CA GLU A 138 4.64 -9.13 0.34
C GLU A 138 3.80 -8.06 -0.33
N TYR A 139 3.33 -8.32 -1.55
CA TYR A 139 2.50 -7.41 -2.31
C TYR A 139 1.29 -8.13 -2.90
N TRP A 140 0.11 -7.61 -2.60
CA TRP A 140 -1.16 -8.11 -3.12
C TRP A 140 -1.75 -7.16 -4.14
N ILE A 141 -2.22 -7.71 -5.25
CA ILE A 141 -3.05 -7.02 -6.24
C ILE A 141 -4.43 -7.66 -6.21
N VAL A 142 -5.41 -6.89 -5.74
CA VAL A 142 -6.82 -7.30 -5.69
C VAL A 142 -7.53 -6.78 -6.92
N ASN A 143 -8.14 -7.66 -7.71
CA ASN A 143 -8.91 -7.28 -8.90
C ASN A 143 -10.41 -7.45 -8.65
N PRO A 144 -11.16 -6.34 -8.48
CA PRO A 144 -12.61 -6.39 -8.27
C PRO A 144 -13.40 -6.93 -9.46
N GLU A 145 -12.90 -6.76 -10.70
CA GLU A 145 -13.61 -7.18 -11.91
C GLU A 145 -13.56 -8.70 -12.09
N ASP A 146 -12.39 -9.30 -11.85
CA ASP A 146 -12.18 -10.74 -12.00
C ASP A 146 -12.39 -11.51 -10.68
N HIS A 147 -12.64 -10.80 -9.58
CA HIS A 147 -12.71 -11.37 -8.23
C HIS A 147 -11.49 -12.22 -7.88
N THR A 148 -10.30 -11.70 -8.13
CA THR A 148 -9.03 -12.40 -7.89
C THR A 148 -8.09 -11.60 -7.00
N VAL A 149 -7.21 -12.32 -6.29
CA VAL A 149 -6.12 -11.76 -5.49
C VAL A 149 -4.82 -12.41 -5.93
N GLN A 150 -3.93 -11.63 -6.54
CA GLN A 150 -2.57 -12.06 -6.85
C GLN A 150 -1.65 -11.75 -5.69
N VAL A 151 -0.95 -12.75 -5.18
CA VAL A 151 0.01 -12.64 -4.09
C VAL A 151 1.43 -12.79 -4.61
N SER A 152 2.27 -11.79 -4.35
CA SER A 152 3.69 -11.78 -4.68
C SER A 152 4.52 -11.64 -3.41
N VAL A 153 5.56 -12.45 -3.28
CA VAL A 153 6.51 -12.42 -2.15
C VAL A 153 7.89 -12.05 -2.66
N LEU A 154 8.60 -11.24 -1.91
CA LEU A 154 9.95 -10.79 -2.25
C LEU A 154 10.97 -11.87 -1.88
N GLU A 155 11.58 -12.48 -2.90
CA GLU A 155 12.65 -13.47 -2.76
C GLU A 155 13.89 -13.01 -3.53
N ASN A 156 15.03 -12.95 -2.86
CA ASN A 156 16.31 -12.52 -3.46
C ASN A 156 16.21 -11.18 -4.22
N GLY A 157 15.44 -10.22 -3.67
CA GLY A 157 15.25 -8.88 -4.24
C GLY A 157 14.31 -8.82 -5.45
N ARG A 158 13.54 -9.89 -5.72
CA ARG A 158 12.55 -9.94 -6.79
C ARG A 158 11.24 -10.53 -6.31
N TYR A 159 10.12 -9.97 -6.77
CA TYR A 159 8.82 -10.56 -6.52
C TYR A 159 8.63 -11.86 -7.30
N GLN A 160 8.20 -12.88 -6.58
CA GLN A 160 7.67 -14.12 -7.14
C GLN A 160 6.16 -14.14 -6.91
N VAL A 161 5.38 -14.29 -7.96
CA VAL A 161 3.94 -14.57 -7.82
C VAL A 161 3.83 -16.00 -7.31
N ILE A 162 3.40 -16.14 -6.07
CA ILE A 162 3.31 -17.46 -5.41
C ILE A 162 1.92 -18.06 -5.52
N GLU A 163 0.87 -17.23 -5.68
CA GLU A 163 -0.50 -17.70 -5.81
C GLU A 163 -1.39 -16.64 -6.46
N VAL A 164 -2.45 -17.10 -7.11
CA VAL A 164 -3.59 -16.28 -7.57
C VAL A 164 -4.86 -16.95 -7.06
N TYR A 165 -5.47 -16.33 -6.07
CA TYR A 165 -6.69 -16.78 -5.44
C TYR A 165 -7.93 -16.27 -6.16
N SER A 166 -9.01 -17.05 -6.14
CA SER A 166 -10.35 -16.68 -6.60
C SER A 166 -11.28 -16.34 -5.42
N ALA A 167 -12.49 -15.85 -5.71
CA ALA A 167 -13.46 -15.45 -4.69
C ALA A 167 -13.85 -16.54 -3.69
N GLN A 168 -13.70 -17.83 -4.02
CA GLN A 168 -14.08 -18.93 -3.13
C GLN A 168 -12.92 -19.45 -2.28
N ASP A 169 -11.73 -18.90 -2.48
CA ASP A 169 -10.52 -19.35 -1.80
C ASP A 169 -10.32 -18.63 -0.46
N ILE A 170 -9.40 -19.17 0.32
CA ILE A 170 -8.90 -18.57 1.55
C ILE A 170 -7.44 -18.16 1.28
N ALA A 171 -7.18 -16.86 1.21
CA ALA A 171 -5.86 -16.33 0.91
C ALA A 171 -4.98 -16.28 2.16
N LYS A 172 -3.76 -16.80 2.06
CA LYS A 172 -2.78 -16.76 3.13
C LYS A 172 -1.99 -15.44 3.09
N VAL A 173 -1.89 -14.77 4.24
CA VAL A 173 -0.96 -13.64 4.44
C VAL A 173 0.39 -14.21 4.87
N ASN A 174 1.41 -14.18 3.99
CA ASN A 174 2.67 -14.89 4.24
C ASN A 174 3.56 -14.21 5.28
N VAL A 175 3.50 -12.88 5.40
CA VAL A 175 4.24 -12.13 6.44
C VAL A 175 3.64 -12.27 7.84
N LEU A 176 2.43 -12.87 7.97
CA LEU A 176 1.74 -13.08 9.23
C LEU A 176 1.43 -14.58 9.41
N ASP A 177 2.16 -15.24 10.30
CA ASP A 177 1.96 -16.68 10.54
C ASP A 177 0.56 -16.99 11.07
N GLY A 178 -0.19 -17.81 10.33
CA GLY A 178 -1.56 -18.20 10.67
C GLY A 178 -2.65 -17.16 10.34
N CYS A 179 -2.32 -16.11 9.58
CA CYS A 179 -3.31 -15.15 9.08
C CYS A 179 -3.87 -15.59 7.73
N PHE A 180 -5.20 -15.69 7.65
CA PHE A 180 -5.92 -16.10 6.46
C PHE A 180 -7.11 -15.18 6.21
N ILE A 181 -7.38 -14.87 4.93
CA ILE A 181 -8.45 -13.98 4.48
C ILE A 181 -9.48 -14.79 3.69
N GLU A 182 -10.73 -14.79 4.14
CA GLU A 182 -11.86 -15.43 3.47
C GLU A 182 -12.32 -14.56 2.29
N LEU A 183 -11.93 -14.89 1.06
CA LEU A 183 -12.23 -14.07 -0.11
C LEU A 183 -13.71 -14.09 -0.50
N SER A 184 -14.48 -15.10 -0.11
CA SER A 184 -15.93 -15.11 -0.29
C SER A 184 -16.67 -14.00 0.46
N LYS A 185 -16.06 -13.45 1.53
CA LYS A 185 -16.58 -12.27 2.23
C LYS A 185 -16.10 -10.97 1.58
N VAL A 186 -14.90 -10.98 1.02
CA VAL A 186 -14.30 -9.81 0.35
C VAL A 186 -15.04 -9.46 -0.94
N PHE A 187 -15.48 -10.48 -1.68
CA PHE A 187 -16.17 -10.32 -2.96
C PHE A 187 -17.69 -10.62 -2.89
N ALA A 188 -18.30 -10.49 -1.69
CA ALA A 188 -19.72 -10.75 -1.46
C ALA A 188 -20.66 -9.72 -2.13
#